data_76c24f6a98519fc06f4907c80fc466dd
#
_entry.id   76c24f6a98519fc06f4907c80fc466dd
#
_cell.length_a   1.000
_cell.length_b   1.000
_cell.length_c   1.000
_cell.angle_alpha   90.00
_cell.angle_beta   90.00
_cell.angle_gamma   90.00
#
_symmetry.space_group_name_H-M   'P 1'
#
loop_
_entity.id
_entity.type
_entity.pdbx_description
1 polymer ?
#
loop_
_entity_poly.entity_id
_entity_poly.type
_entity_poly.pdbx_seq_one_letter_code
_entity_poly.pdbx_strand_id
1 'polypeptide(L)'
;GKPIIEHVVNLFPRENNIKFICNDKHLKETNMREILNYFCPQGKIYDVPVEGRQGPVHAVSLIFDNIDDNKEVIVSYCDYGTWWDYEKFLNDTRERNADGAIACYRGFHPHMLGTDNYAFLKETNKGSRWMKSIQEKKPFTDDRMKEYASNGTYYFKTGAIMKKYFQQLMDLKMKVKNEYYVSMVYNLLITDNLKVNIFEIE
;
A
#
# COMPACT_ATOMS: atom_id res chain seq x y z
N GLY A 1 -1.65 10.16 24.82
CA GLY A 1 -1.18 9.08 23.93
C GLY A 1 -0.71 9.66 22.63
N LYS A 2 -0.03 8.87 21.81
CA LYS A 2 0.45 9.28 20.48
C LYS A 2 -0.63 9.05 19.43
N PRO A 3 -0.85 9.92 18.45
CA PRO A 3 -1.78 9.67 17.36
C PRO A 3 -1.26 8.53 16.45
N ILE A 4 -2.16 7.79 15.82
CA ILE A 4 -1.81 6.67 14.93
C ILE A 4 -0.86 7.12 13.83
N ILE A 5 -1.04 8.30 13.25
CA ILE A 5 -0.20 8.81 12.18
C ILE A 5 1.28 8.97 12.57
N GLU A 6 1.60 9.27 13.83
CA GLU A 6 2.99 9.29 14.32
C GLU A 6 3.61 7.90 14.21
N HIS A 7 2.86 6.86 14.59
CA HIS A 7 3.34 5.48 14.47
C HIS A 7 3.54 5.09 13.01
N VAL A 8 2.62 5.49 12.10
CA VAL A 8 2.73 5.17 10.67
C VAL A 8 3.93 5.86 10.03
N VAL A 9 4.16 7.14 10.30
CA VAL A 9 5.34 7.88 9.78
C VAL A 9 6.65 7.21 10.25
N ASN A 10 6.69 6.76 11.50
CA ASN A 10 7.86 6.09 12.07
C ASN A 10 8.12 4.69 11.48
N LEU A 11 7.18 4.10 10.73
CA LEU A 11 7.42 2.86 9.98
C LEU A 11 8.40 3.05 8.82
N PHE A 12 8.61 4.28 8.37
CA PHE A 12 9.45 4.65 7.22
C PHE A 12 10.57 5.61 7.65
N PRO A 13 11.52 5.15 8.47
CA PRO A 13 12.58 6.00 8.98
C PRO A 13 13.45 6.55 7.84
N ARG A 14 13.85 7.81 7.96
CA ARG A 14 14.68 8.57 7.00
C ARG A 14 13.98 8.92 5.68
N GLU A 15 12.70 8.60 5.51
CA GLU A 15 11.96 9.09 4.35
C GLU A 15 11.62 10.58 4.52
N ASN A 16 12.06 11.38 3.56
CA ASN A 16 11.88 12.84 3.58
C ASN A 16 10.85 13.33 2.55
N ASN A 17 10.45 12.48 1.61
CA ASN A 17 9.51 12.84 0.55
C ASN A 17 8.13 12.20 0.81
N ILE A 18 7.56 12.49 1.96
CA ILE A 18 6.26 11.97 2.36
C ILE A 18 5.14 12.86 1.82
N LYS A 19 4.12 12.24 1.26
CA LYS A 19 2.91 12.88 0.75
C LYS A 19 1.70 12.36 1.50
N PHE A 20 1.03 13.23 2.22
CA PHE A 20 -0.23 12.92 2.91
C PHE A 20 -1.40 13.26 1.99
N ILE A 21 -2.14 12.28 1.57
CA ILE A 21 -3.36 12.46 0.77
C ILE A 21 -4.54 12.42 1.72
N CYS A 22 -5.09 13.57 1.99
CA CYS A 22 -6.09 13.76 3.03
C CYS A 22 -7.44 14.17 2.45
N ASN A 23 -8.48 13.74 3.13
CA ASN A 23 -9.83 14.20 2.89
C ASN A 23 -9.93 15.72 3.21
N ASP A 24 -10.39 16.52 2.25
CA ASP A 24 -10.52 17.97 2.36
C ASP A 24 -11.43 18.39 3.54
N LYS A 25 -12.48 17.64 3.80
CA LYS A 25 -13.39 17.89 4.94
C LYS A 25 -12.65 17.69 6.26
N HIS A 26 -11.88 16.62 6.42
CA HIS A 26 -11.10 16.40 7.64
C HIS A 26 -10.07 17.50 7.88
N LEU A 27 -9.40 17.99 6.83
CA LEU A 27 -8.43 19.07 6.94
C LEU A 27 -9.08 20.41 7.34
N LYS A 28 -10.36 20.63 6.99
CA LYS A 28 -11.12 21.85 7.32
C LYS A 28 -11.78 21.79 8.70
N GLU A 29 -12.28 20.63 9.09
CA GLU A 29 -13.13 20.46 10.28
C GLU A 29 -12.37 19.97 11.53
N THR A 30 -11.11 19.56 11.37
CA THR A 30 -10.29 19.04 12.47
C THR A 30 -8.90 19.67 12.50
N ASN A 31 -8.13 19.43 13.54
CA ASN A 31 -6.73 19.83 13.66
C ASN A 31 -5.74 18.87 12.94
N MET A 32 -6.23 18.08 11.96
CA MET A 32 -5.41 17.10 11.25
C MET A 32 -4.17 17.74 10.60
N ARG A 33 -4.31 18.90 9.97
CA ARG A 33 -3.19 19.62 9.33
C ARG A 33 -2.09 19.98 10.33
N GLU A 34 -2.47 20.45 11.51
CA GLU A 34 -1.53 20.80 12.58
C GLU A 34 -0.80 19.55 13.09
N ILE A 35 -1.53 18.47 13.30
CA ILE A 35 -0.97 17.17 13.73
C ILE A 35 0.03 16.65 12.70
N LEU A 36 -0.29 16.65 11.41
CA LEU A 36 0.59 16.18 10.35
C LEU A 36 1.88 17.05 10.28
N ASN A 37 1.74 18.36 10.31
CA ASN A 37 2.87 19.28 10.30
C ASN A 37 3.76 19.15 11.56
N TYR A 38 3.18 18.81 12.70
CA TYR A 38 3.93 18.61 13.94
C TYR A 38 4.78 17.33 13.89
N PHE A 39 4.21 16.20 13.45
CA PHE A 39 4.91 14.91 13.43
C PHE A 39 5.75 14.68 12.17
N CYS A 40 5.45 15.37 11.08
CA CYS A 40 6.18 15.24 9.83
C CYS A 40 6.27 16.59 9.10
N PRO A 41 7.05 17.57 9.63
CA PRO A 41 7.11 18.92 9.09
C PRO A 41 7.64 18.98 7.64
N GLN A 42 8.40 17.98 7.19
CA GLN A 42 8.88 17.84 5.82
C GLN A 42 7.83 17.24 4.87
N GLY A 43 6.75 16.64 5.39
CA GLY A 43 5.69 16.03 4.62
C GLY A 43 4.82 17.06 3.89
N LYS A 44 4.39 16.72 2.66
CA LYS A 44 3.48 17.57 1.89
C LYS A 44 2.05 17.06 2.03
N ILE A 45 1.12 17.96 2.35
CA ILE A 45 -0.29 17.65 2.54
C ILE A 45 -1.04 18.02 1.28
N TYR A 46 -1.75 17.04 0.70
CA TYR A 46 -2.62 17.20 -0.46
C TYR A 46 -4.05 16.95 -0.01
N ASP A 47 -4.91 17.93 -0.23
CA ASP A 47 -6.34 17.80 0.00
C ASP A 47 -7.03 17.23 -1.23
N VAL A 48 -7.81 16.20 -1.03
CA VAL A 48 -8.61 15.56 -2.08
C VAL A 48 -10.08 15.58 -1.71
N PRO A 49 -10.98 15.85 -2.68
CA PRO A 49 -12.41 15.93 -2.39
C PRO A 49 -12.94 14.58 -1.88
N VAL A 50 -13.88 14.66 -0.94
CA VAL A 50 -14.63 13.48 -0.46
C VAL A 50 -15.57 12.96 -1.53
N GLU A 51 -16.25 13.90 -2.20
CA GLU A 51 -17.26 13.57 -3.20
C GLU A 51 -16.61 12.92 -4.42
N GLY A 52 -17.23 11.85 -4.92
CA GLY A 52 -16.74 11.10 -6.07
C GLY A 52 -15.50 10.25 -5.83
N ARG A 53 -14.99 10.16 -4.59
CA ARG A 53 -13.85 9.31 -4.26
C ARG A 53 -14.17 7.83 -4.44
N GLN A 54 -13.27 7.11 -5.11
CA GLN A 54 -13.46 5.72 -5.51
C GLN A 54 -12.35 4.81 -4.96
N GLY A 55 -11.91 5.06 -3.73
CA GLY A 55 -10.89 4.25 -3.06
C GLY A 55 -9.47 4.80 -3.17
N PRO A 56 -8.48 4.07 -2.59
CA PRO A 56 -7.12 4.57 -2.42
C PRO A 56 -6.37 4.81 -3.74
N VAL A 57 -6.55 3.98 -4.77
CA VAL A 57 -5.92 4.20 -6.08
C VAL A 57 -6.40 5.52 -6.70
N HIS A 58 -7.71 5.79 -6.65
CA HIS A 58 -8.27 7.03 -7.16
C HIS A 58 -7.75 8.24 -6.35
N ALA A 59 -7.64 8.13 -5.03
CA ALA A 59 -7.10 9.20 -4.20
C ALA A 59 -5.64 9.55 -4.58
N VAL A 60 -4.79 8.54 -4.80
CA VAL A 60 -3.40 8.74 -5.25
C VAL A 60 -3.34 9.32 -6.66
N SER A 61 -4.26 8.94 -7.55
CA SER A 61 -4.26 9.44 -8.93
C SER A 61 -4.48 10.95 -9.02
N LEU A 62 -5.17 11.54 -8.06
CA LEU A 62 -5.41 12.99 -8.01
C LEU A 62 -4.12 13.82 -7.76
N ILE A 63 -3.03 13.18 -7.37
CA ILE A 63 -1.74 13.83 -7.14
C ILE A 63 -0.62 13.29 -8.04
N PHE A 64 -0.92 12.62 -9.15
CA PHE A 64 0.08 12.02 -10.05
C PHE A 64 1.16 13.00 -10.50
N ASP A 65 0.81 14.25 -10.78
CA ASP A 65 1.76 15.29 -11.19
C ASP A 65 2.80 15.62 -10.12
N ASN A 66 2.54 15.25 -8.87
CA ASN A 66 3.43 15.46 -7.74
C ASN A 66 4.30 14.23 -7.41
N ILE A 67 4.21 13.17 -8.19
CA ILE A 67 4.96 11.93 -8.02
C ILE A 67 5.98 11.82 -9.15
N ASP A 68 7.25 11.69 -8.78
CA ASP A 68 8.37 11.56 -9.72
C ASP A 68 8.34 10.19 -10.40
N ASP A 69 8.35 10.20 -11.75
CA ASP A 69 8.29 8.99 -12.56
C ASP A 69 9.49 8.07 -12.39
N ASN A 70 10.66 8.62 -12.02
CA ASN A 70 11.92 7.90 -11.96
C ASN A 70 12.31 7.43 -10.56
N LYS A 71 11.49 7.72 -9.55
CA LYS A 71 11.76 7.37 -8.16
C LYS A 71 10.94 6.18 -7.71
N GLU A 72 11.52 5.41 -6.78
CA GLU A 72 10.77 4.39 -6.05
C GLU A 72 9.60 5.05 -5.31
N VAL A 73 8.48 4.34 -5.24
CA VAL A 73 7.27 4.84 -4.55
C VAL A 73 6.73 3.76 -3.61
N ILE A 74 6.44 4.16 -2.39
CA ILE A 74 5.66 3.35 -1.46
C ILE A 74 4.30 4.01 -1.25
N VAL A 75 3.24 3.26 -1.46
CA VAL A 75 1.89 3.62 -1.07
C VAL A 75 1.57 2.87 0.21
N SER A 76 1.26 3.62 1.27
CA SER A 76 0.95 3.07 2.59
C SER A 76 -0.41 3.53 3.07
N TYR A 77 -1.17 2.64 3.67
CA TYR A 77 -2.33 3.03 4.45
C TYR A 77 -1.90 3.72 5.75
N CYS A 78 -2.81 4.45 6.38
CA CYS A 78 -2.48 5.33 7.51
C CYS A 78 -3.06 4.86 8.85
N ASP A 79 -3.59 3.64 8.93
CA ASP A 79 -4.37 3.13 10.07
C ASP A 79 -3.87 1.80 10.62
N TYR A 80 -2.58 1.49 10.41
CA TYR A 80 -1.97 0.27 10.93
C TYR A 80 -0.63 0.55 11.61
N GLY A 81 -0.16 -0.41 12.40
CA GLY A 81 1.18 -0.46 12.97
C GLY A 81 1.79 -1.82 12.78
N THR A 82 3.08 -1.88 12.60
CA THR A 82 3.84 -3.14 12.48
C THR A 82 5.23 -3.00 13.07
N TRP A 83 5.81 -4.14 13.50
CA TRP A 83 7.22 -4.22 13.83
C TRP A 83 7.94 -4.80 12.61
N TRP A 84 8.82 -4.04 12.00
CA TRP A 84 9.54 -4.47 10.82
C TRP A 84 10.86 -3.75 10.64
N ASP A 85 11.73 -4.33 9.86
CA ASP A 85 12.97 -3.70 9.40
C ASP A 85 12.73 -3.12 8.00
N TYR A 86 12.50 -1.82 7.93
CA TYR A 86 12.25 -1.09 6.69
C TYR A 86 13.43 -1.16 5.72
N GLU A 87 14.66 -1.05 6.24
CA GLU A 87 15.88 -1.13 5.43
C GLU A 87 16.03 -2.54 4.83
N LYS A 88 15.75 -3.59 5.60
CA LYS A 88 15.74 -4.96 5.11
C LYS A 88 14.70 -5.16 3.99
N PHE A 89 13.52 -4.59 4.14
CA PHE A 89 12.49 -4.61 3.09
C PHE A 89 12.98 -3.98 1.79
N LEU A 90 13.55 -2.78 1.85
CA LEU A 90 14.07 -2.08 0.67
C LEU A 90 15.23 -2.83 0.02
N ASN A 91 16.19 -3.29 0.83
CA ASN A 91 17.37 -4.01 0.35
C ASN A 91 16.97 -5.34 -0.32
N ASP A 92 16.13 -6.15 0.32
CA ASP A 92 15.63 -7.40 -0.26
C ASP A 92 14.89 -7.16 -1.59
N THR A 93 14.06 -6.11 -1.66
CA THR A 93 13.31 -5.75 -2.86
C THR A 93 14.23 -5.32 -4.01
N ARG A 94 15.24 -4.51 -3.71
CA ARG A 94 16.22 -4.01 -4.68
C ARG A 94 17.17 -5.10 -5.16
N GLU A 95 17.72 -5.93 -4.27
CA GLU A 95 18.60 -7.06 -4.59
C GLU A 95 17.89 -8.08 -5.49
N ARG A 96 16.61 -8.33 -5.24
CA ARG A 96 15.77 -9.18 -6.08
C ARG A 96 15.37 -8.53 -7.41
N ASN A 97 15.72 -7.26 -7.62
CA ASN A 97 15.33 -6.49 -8.80
C ASN A 97 13.83 -6.58 -9.10
N ALA A 98 13.01 -6.44 -8.06
CA ALA A 98 11.57 -6.52 -8.17
C ALA A 98 10.97 -5.22 -8.73
N ASP A 99 9.92 -5.35 -9.55
CA ASP A 99 9.18 -4.21 -10.10
C ASP A 99 8.12 -3.70 -9.14
N GLY A 100 7.68 -4.57 -8.22
CA GLY A 100 6.79 -4.27 -7.11
C GLY A 100 7.10 -5.14 -5.90
N ALA A 101 6.68 -4.71 -4.73
CA ALA A 101 6.77 -5.54 -3.51
C ALA A 101 5.62 -5.23 -2.55
N ILE A 102 5.21 -6.23 -1.80
CA ILE A 102 4.18 -6.10 -0.77
C ILE A 102 4.71 -6.65 0.53
N ALA A 103 4.65 -5.85 1.58
CA ALA A 103 4.90 -6.30 2.94
C ALA A 103 3.66 -7.06 3.47
N CYS A 104 3.88 -8.23 4.01
CA CYS A 104 2.81 -9.12 4.44
C CYS A 104 3.21 -9.95 5.66
N TYR A 105 2.25 -10.62 6.25
CA TYR A 105 2.45 -11.50 7.41
C TYR A 105 1.61 -12.76 7.25
N ARG A 106 1.92 -13.77 8.05
CA ARG A 106 1.13 -14.98 8.25
C ARG A 106 0.88 -15.21 9.74
N GLY A 107 -0.07 -16.05 10.07
CA GLY A 107 -0.41 -16.37 11.44
C GLY A 107 -1.62 -15.60 11.96
N PHE A 108 -1.84 -15.69 13.27
CA PHE A 108 -2.99 -15.07 13.89
C PHE A 108 -2.87 -13.54 13.94
N HIS A 109 -3.90 -12.88 13.49
CA HIS A 109 -4.14 -11.45 13.72
C HIS A 109 -5.62 -11.25 14.09
N PRO A 110 -5.99 -10.28 14.94
CA PRO A 110 -7.37 -10.08 15.39
C PRO A 110 -8.42 -10.00 14.29
N HIS A 111 -8.10 -9.48 13.09
CA HIS A 111 -9.05 -9.46 11.97
C HIS A 111 -9.46 -10.86 11.50
N MET A 112 -8.66 -11.91 11.82
CA MET A 112 -9.00 -13.30 11.50
C MET A 112 -10.24 -13.81 12.25
N LEU A 113 -10.68 -13.10 13.28
CA LEU A 113 -11.90 -13.40 14.03
C LEU A 113 -13.18 -12.81 13.39
N GLY A 114 -13.02 -11.94 12.40
CA GLY A 114 -14.11 -11.24 11.74
C GLY A 114 -14.16 -11.50 10.23
N THR A 115 -14.74 -10.52 9.52
CA THR A 115 -14.78 -10.51 8.06
C THR A 115 -13.41 -10.22 7.46
N ASP A 116 -13.17 -10.71 6.24
CA ASP A 116 -11.93 -10.45 5.52
C ASP A 116 -11.87 -8.98 5.07
N ASN A 117 -10.91 -8.24 5.63
CA ASN A 117 -10.68 -6.83 5.32
C ASN A 117 -9.34 -6.56 4.65
N TYR A 118 -8.51 -7.60 4.50
CA TYR A 118 -7.15 -7.53 3.97
C TYR A 118 -7.04 -8.20 2.60
N ALA A 119 -5.96 -7.89 1.88
CA ALA A 119 -5.62 -8.61 0.66
C ALA A 119 -4.77 -9.84 0.99
N PHE A 120 -5.05 -10.96 0.32
CA PHE A 120 -4.31 -12.21 0.48
C PHE A 120 -3.47 -12.49 -0.75
N LEU A 121 -2.23 -12.94 -0.54
CA LEU A 121 -1.25 -13.18 -1.59
C LEU A 121 -0.97 -14.68 -1.75
N LYS A 122 -0.74 -15.09 -2.99
CA LYS A 122 -0.28 -16.43 -3.35
C LYS A 122 1.06 -16.35 -4.05
N GLU A 123 2.03 -17.13 -3.61
CA GLU A 123 3.33 -17.25 -4.28
C GLU A 123 3.30 -18.21 -5.47
N THR A 124 4.26 -18.06 -6.38
CA THR A 124 4.40 -18.93 -7.57
C THR A 124 4.74 -20.36 -7.19
N ASN A 125 5.75 -20.53 -6.33
CA ASN A 125 6.18 -21.80 -5.75
C ASN A 125 6.49 -21.59 -4.28
N LYS A 126 6.28 -22.59 -3.45
CA LYS A 126 6.52 -22.52 -2.00
C LYS A 126 7.94 -22.03 -1.68
N GLY A 127 8.02 -20.94 -0.94
CA GLY A 127 9.27 -20.30 -0.54
C GLY A 127 9.96 -19.46 -1.61
N SER A 128 9.36 -19.30 -2.79
CA SER A 128 9.93 -18.45 -3.85
C SER A 128 9.88 -16.97 -3.52
N ARG A 129 8.90 -16.57 -2.72
CA ARG A 129 8.56 -15.18 -2.42
C ARG A 129 8.27 -14.31 -3.67
N TRP A 130 8.01 -14.96 -4.82
CA TRP A 130 7.49 -14.29 -6.00
C TRP A 130 5.98 -14.43 -6.06
N MET A 131 5.28 -13.32 -6.14
CA MET A 131 3.82 -13.33 -6.16
C MET A 131 3.29 -13.90 -7.47
N LYS A 132 2.32 -14.81 -7.34
CA LYS A 132 1.52 -15.35 -8.45
C LYS A 132 0.23 -14.56 -8.66
N SER A 133 -0.43 -14.20 -7.57
CA SER A 133 -1.70 -13.46 -7.58
C SER A 133 -2.01 -12.87 -6.22
N ILE A 134 -2.93 -11.91 -6.19
CA ILE A 134 -3.46 -11.30 -4.97
C ILE A 134 -4.98 -11.15 -5.09
N GLN A 135 -5.69 -11.35 -3.99
CA GLN A 135 -7.14 -11.16 -3.90
C GLN A 135 -7.45 -10.17 -2.78
N GLU A 136 -8.21 -9.13 -3.09
CA GLU A 136 -8.67 -8.16 -2.11
C GLU A 136 -9.86 -8.70 -1.34
N LYS A 137 -9.77 -8.73 -0.02
CA LYS A 137 -10.84 -9.14 0.91
C LYS A 137 -11.37 -10.55 0.66
N LYS A 138 -10.52 -11.43 0.14
CA LYS A 138 -10.88 -12.81 -0.13
C LYS A 138 -9.66 -13.72 -0.02
N PRO A 139 -9.61 -14.65 0.96
CA PRO A 139 -8.56 -15.65 1.05
C PRO A 139 -8.65 -16.66 -0.10
N PHE A 140 -7.56 -17.37 -0.35
CA PHE A 140 -7.51 -18.45 -1.36
C PHE A 140 -7.99 -19.78 -0.81
N THR A 141 -7.92 -19.97 0.52
CA THR A 141 -8.28 -21.22 1.22
C THR A 141 -9.08 -20.91 2.48
N ASP A 142 -9.62 -21.94 3.11
CA ASP A 142 -10.32 -21.81 4.39
C ASP A 142 -9.36 -21.56 5.56
N ASP A 143 -8.07 -21.89 5.40
CA ASP A 143 -7.03 -21.65 6.42
C ASP A 143 -6.24 -20.36 6.13
N ARG A 144 -6.93 -19.23 6.26
CA ARG A 144 -6.37 -17.92 5.97
C ARG A 144 -5.19 -17.51 6.84
N MET A 145 -5.02 -18.15 8.01
CA MET A 145 -3.82 -17.89 8.86
C MET A 145 -2.53 -18.42 8.25
N LYS A 146 -2.58 -19.34 7.31
CA LYS A 146 -1.42 -19.83 6.58
C LYS A 146 -1.11 -19.06 5.31
N GLU A 147 -1.99 -18.14 4.92
CA GLU A 147 -1.81 -17.31 3.74
C GLU A 147 -1.08 -16.01 4.09
N TYR A 148 -0.36 -15.47 3.12
CA TYR A 148 0.20 -14.14 3.23
C TYR A 148 -0.92 -13.10 3.18
N ALA A 149 -1.06 -12.31 4.24
CA ALA A 149 -1.97 -11.17 4.30
C ALA A 149 -1.19 -9.87 4.20
N SER A 150 -1.60 -8.96 3.31
CA SER A 150 -0.96 -7.64 3.16
C SER A 150 -1.15 -6.81 4.42
N ASN A 151 -0.11 -6.12 4.88
CA ASN A 151 -0.21 -5.16 5.97
C ASN A 151 -0.60 -3.74 5.52
N GLY A 152 -0.79 -3.52 4.21
CA GLY A 152 -1.14 -2.20 3.67
C GLY A 152 0.05 -1.38 3.16
N THR A 153 1.23 -1.99 3.00
CA THR A 153 2.42 -1.35 2.42
C THR A 153 2.72 -1.91 1.04
N TYR A 154 2.79 -1.02 0.05
CA TYR A 154 2.87 -1.36 -1.37
C TYR A 154 4.00 -0.59 -2.04
N TYR A 155 5.05 -1.29 -2.49
CA TYR A 155 6.20 -0.71 -3.18
C TYR A 155 6.07 -0.86 -4.69
N PHE A 156 6.47 0.18 -5.41
CA PHE A 156 6.63 0.23 -6.86
C PHE A 156 8.04 0.71 -7.19
N LYS A 157 8.72 0.05 -8.10
CA LYS A 157 10.09 0.36 -8.52
C LYS A 157 10.23 1.78 -9.06
N THR A 158 9.20 2.31 -9.70
CA THR A 158 9.16 3.69 -10.19
C THR A 158 7.75 4.27 -10.11
N GLY A 159 7.66 5.60 -10.01
CA GLY A 159 6.39 6.30 -10.09
C GLY A 159 5.69 6.08 -11.44
N ALA A 160 6.45 5.96 -12.53
CA ALA A 160 5.89 5.65 -13.85
C ALA A 160 5.16 4.29 -13.87
N ILE A 161 5.75 3.25 -13.27
CA ILE A 161 5.09 1.93 -13.13
C ILE A 161 3.81 2.09 -12.31
N MET A 162 3.87 2.73 -11.17
CA MET A 162 2.69 2.92 -10.31
C MET A 162 1.57 3.63 -11.05
N LYS A 163 1.86 4.78 -11.68
CA LYS A 163 0.87 5.59 -12.42
C LYS A 163 0.22 4.81 -13.56
N LYS A 164 1.05 4.11 -14.38
CA LYS A 164 0.58 3.27 -15.49
C LYS A 164 -0.48 2.29 -15.02
N TYR A 165 -0.17 1.50 -14.00
CA TYR A 165 -1.04 0.42 -13.56
C TYR A 165 -2.22 0.90 -12.70
N PHE A 166 -2.08 2.02 -12.00
CA PHE A 166 -3.21 2.69 -11.34
C PHE A 166 -4.23 3.16 -12.38
N GLN A 167 -3.77 3.81 -13.45
CA GLN A 167 -4.64 4.24 -14.53
C GLN A 167 -5.31 3.05 -15.21
N GLN A 168 -4.54 2.00 -15.54
CA GLN A 168 -5.07 0.80 -16.15
C GLN A 168 -6.15 0.11 -15.30
N LEU A 169 -5.96 0.03 -13.98
CA LEU A 169 -6.96 -0.53 -13.05
C LEU A 169 -8.28 0.27 -13.12
N MET A 170 -8.17 1.61 -13.17
CA MET A 170 -9.34 2.49 -13.27
C MET A 170 -10.04 2.38 -14.63
N ASP A 171 -9.28 2.34 -15.74
CA ASP A 171 -9.81 2.20 -17.10
C ASP A 171 -10.55 0.86 -17.28
N LEU A 172 -10.02 -0.21 -16.71
CA LEU A 172 -10.65 -1.54 -16.68
C LEU A 172 -11.81 -1.63 -15.68
N LYS A 173 -12.04 -0.58 -14.88
CA LYS A 173 -13.10 -0.52 -13.85
C LYS A 173 -13.04 -1.69 -12.85
N MET A 174 -11.85 -2.16 -12.52
CA MET A 174 -11.63 -3.28 -11.61
C MET A 174 -11.79 -2.84 -10.15
N LYS A 175 -13.01 -2.92 -9.64
CA LYS A 175 -13.38 -2.50 -8.29
C LYS A 175 -13.72 -3.70 -7.40
N VAL A 176 -13.43 -3.55 -6.11
CA VAL A 176 -13.94 -4.40 -5.03
C VAL A 176 -14.76 -3.52 -4.09
N LYS A 177 -16.01 -3.89 -3.80
CA LYS A 177 -16.93 -3.07 -2.98
C LYS A 177 -17.00 -1.59 -3.42
N ASN A 178 -17.04 -1.36 -4.74
CA ASN A 178 -17.07 -0.03 -5.39
C ASN A 178 -15.81 0.83 -5.24
N GLU A 179 -14.69 0.27 -4.78
CA GLU A 179 -13.41 0.97 -4.61
C GLU A 179 -12.29 0.34 -5.41
N TYR A 180 -11.33 1.17 -5.83
CA TYR A 180 -10.08 0.76 -6.46
C TYR A 180 -9.00 0.59 -5.39
N TYR A 181 -8.63 -0.67 -5.10
CA TYR A 181 -7.61 -1.02 -4.09
C TYR A 181 -6.22 -1.15 -4.72
N VAL A 182 -5.21 -0.71 -3.97
CA VAL A 182 -3.80 -0.78 -4.42
C VAL A 182 -3.35 -2.21 -4.63
N SER A 183 -3.79 -3.14 -3.78
CA SER A 183 -3.50 -4.57 -3.90
C SER A 183 -3.82 -5.14 -5.29
N MET A 184 -4.97 -4.75 -5.86
CA MET A 184 -5.45 -5.27 -7.14
C MET A 184 -4.58 -4.88 -8.32
N VAL A 185 -3.83 -3.79 -8.20
CA VAL A 185 -2.90 -3.30 -9.24
C VAL A 185 -1.82 -4.33 -9.56
N TYR A 186 -1.38 -5.08 -8.56
CA TYR A 186 -0.28 -6.04 -8.71
C TYR A 186 -0.61 -7.24 -9.61
N ASN A 187 -1.88 -7.60 -9.75
CA ASN A 187 -2.27 -8.60 -10.74
C ASN A 187 -2.00 -8.13 -12.17
N LEU A 188 -2.15 -6.83 -12.43
CA LEU A 188 -1.83 -6.24 -13.74
C LEU A 188 -0.32 -6.26 -14.01
N LEU A 189 0.51 -5.94 -13.00
CA LEU A 189 1.96 -6.07 -13.11
C LEU A 189 2.36 -7.50 -13.52
N ILE A 190 1.79 -8.49 -12.83
CA ILE A 190 2.09 -9.92 -13.10
C ILE A 190 1.62 -10.33 -14.50
N THR A 191 0.47 -9.84 -14.95
CA THR A 191 -0.03 -10.11 -16.31
C THR A 191 0.94 -9.60 -17.38
N ASP A 192 1.61 -8.47 -17.13
CA ASP A 192 2.66 -7.91 -18.00
C ASP A 192 4.05 -8.52 -17.72
N ASN A 193 4.15 -9.65 -17.01
CA ASN A 193 5.38 -10.35 -16.63
C ASN A 193 6.36 -9.55 -15.75
N LEU A 194 5.88 -8.53 -15.05
CA LEU A 194 6.65 -7.83 -14.04
C LEU A 194 6.74 -8.67 -12.76
N LYS A 195 7.85 -8.53 -12.05
CA LYS A 195 8.16 -9.33 -10.85
C LYS A 195 7.71 -8.62 -9.59
N VAL A 196 6.89 -9.29 -8.79
CA VAL A 196 6.42 -8.78 -7.51
C VAL A 196 6.95 -9.62 -6.36
N ASN A 197 7.71 -8.98 -5.48
CA ASN A 197 8.28 -9.61 -4.30
C ASN A 197 7.27 -9.67 -3.15
N ILE A 198 7.21 -10.80 -2.48
CA ILE A 198 6.51 -10.98 -1.19
C ILE A 198 7.55 -10.82 -0.09
N PHE A 199 7.41 -9.81 0.74
CA PHE A 199 8.25 -9.61 1.91
C PHE A 199 7.48 -9.95 3.17
N GLU A 200 7.84 -11.06 3.80
CA GLU A 200 7.20 -11.48 5.05
C GLU A 200 7.84 -10.75 6.24
N ILE A 201 6.98 -10.10 7.02
CA ILE A 201 7.33 -9.46 8.30
C ILE A 201 7.34 -10.54 9.37
N GLU A 202 8.34 -10.51 10.23
CA GLU A 202 8.48 -11.44 11.36
C GLU A 202 7.51 -11.12 12.50
#